data_a35e2fdb547f45d316e749422335e375
#
_entry.id   a35e2fdb547f45d316e749422335e375
#
_cell.length_a   1.000
_cell.length_b   1.000
_cell.length_c   1.000
_cell.angle_alpha   90.00
_cell.angle_beta   90.00
_cell.angle_gamma   90.00
#
_symmetry.space_group_name_H-M   'P 1'
#
loop_
_entity.id
_entity.type
_entity.pdbx_description
1 polymer ?
#
loop_
_entity_poly.entity_id
_entity_poly.type
_entity_poly.pdbx_seq_one_letter_code
_entity_poly.pdbx_strand_id
1 'polypeptide(L)'
;MPTLEWIGKSKVVNHHQEVPFRVLERQYSFDEMGKHTEDNGSDNMIIHGDNLEALKALLPQYEGRVKCIYIDPPYNTGNEKWCYNDNVNDPHIQKWLGEVVGKEGEDLTRHDKWLCMMYPRLMLLQKLLADDGAIFISIDDNELYNLKSICDEIFGASSFVSNISWQRTYSTRNDSKGIVNEVEHILVYSKQPGWNPNKLPRTAEMDAIYKNPDNDSRPWASDNPYAPGAAMHQGMVYAIQHPFDGRLLYPSNGRCWTFSPVSYTHLRAHETGAYL
;
A
#
# COMPACT_ATOMS: atom_id res chain seq x y z
N MET A 1 18.08 9.01 10.03
CA MET A 1 17.59 8.16 8.93
C MET A 1 18.57 8.26 7.78
N PRO A 2 18.97 7.20 7.10
CA PRO A 2 19.79 7.34 5.90
C PRO A 2 19.00 8.10 4.83
N THR A 3 19.65 9.03 4.17
CA THR A 3 19.11 9.82 3.06
C THR A 3 19.74 9.35 1.77
N LEU A 4 18.93 9.22 0.72
CA LEU A 4 19.41 8.90 -0.61
C LEU A 4 19.94 10.18 -1.26
N GLU A 5 21.20 10.15 -1.71
CA GLU A 5 21.80 11.24 -2.48
C GLU A 5 21.92 10.88 -3.96
N TRP A 6 21.55 11.81 -4.84
CA TRP A 6 21.67 11.68 -6.28
C TRP A 6 21.97 13.02 -6.93
N ILE A 7 22.48 12.99 -8.17
CA ILE A 7 22.78 14.21 -8.93
C ILE A 7 21.48 14.96 -9.23
N GLY A 8 21.42 16.25 -8.90
CA GLY A 8 20.23 17.09 -9.10
C GLY A 8 19.28 17.16 -7.91
N LYS A 9 19.47 16.39 -6.82
CA LYS A 9 18.60 16.42 -5.63
C LYS A 9 18.38 17.83 -5.11
N SER A 10 19.46 18.60 -4.93
CA SER A 10 19.42 19.97 -4.39
C SER A 10 18.53 20.92 -5.19
N LYS A 11 18.35 20.65 -6.49
CA LYS A 11 17.51 21.46 -7.40
C LYS A 11 16.03 21.11 -7.31
N VAL A 12 15.70 19.85 -7.00
CA VAL A 12 14.32 19.36 -7.05
C VAL A 12 13.62 19.29 -5.69
N VAL A 13 14.37 19.26 -4.59
CA VAL A 13 13.82 19.14 -3.23
C VAL A 13 12.77 20.20 -2.94
N ASN A 14 13.00 21.44 -3.32
CA ASN A 14 12.08 22.56 -3.13
C ASN A 14 11.28 22.93 -4.39
N HIS A 15 11.53 22.28 -5.53
CA HIS A 15 10.90 22.64 -6.79
C HIS A 15 9.37 22.62 -6.75
N HIS A 16 8.76 21.72 -5.99
CA HIS A 16 7.31 21.67 -5.77
C HIS A 16 6.71 22.99 -5.23
N GLN A 17 7.52 23.84 -4.60
CA GLN A 17 7.10 25.18 -4.12
C GLN A 17 7.11 26.21 -5.27
N GLU A 18 8.02 26.08 -6.22
CA GLU A 18 8.23 26.98 -7.34
C GLU A 18 7.25 26.74 -8.49
N VAL A 19 6.65 25.54 -8.57
CA VAL A 19 5.64 25.20 -9.58
C VAL A 19 4.48 26.21 -9.51
N PRO A 20 4.12 26.88 -10.62
CA PRO A 20 3.07 27.88 -10.62
C PRO A 20 1.70 27.25 -10.37
N PHE A 21 0.84 27.96 -9.67
CA PHE A 21 -0.59 27.61 -9.60
C PHE A 21 -1.25 27.86 -10.95
N ARG A 22 -1.83 26.81 -11.53
CA ARG A 22 -2.65 26.91 -12.74
C ARG A 22 -4.11 26.83 -12.37
N VAL A 23 -4.97 27.37 -13.22
CA VAL A 23 -6.42 27.25 -13.11
C VAL A 23 -6.86 26.04 -13.94
N LEU A 24 -7.68 25.18 -13.34
CA LEU A 24 -8.32 24.08 -14.06
C LEU A 24 -9.54 24.64 -14.79
N GLU A 25 -9.51 24.54 -16.12
CA GLU A 25 -10.62 24.99 -16.97
C GLU A 25 -11.43 23.79 -17.45
N ARG A 26 -12.74 23.80 -17.15
CA ARG A 26 -13.61 22.74 -17.64
C ARG A 26 -13.74 22.85 -19.15
N GLN A 27 -13.52 21.74 -19.84
CA GLN A 27 -13.69 21.64 -21.28
C GLN A 27 -15.06 21.05 -21.63
N TYR A 28 -15.49 20.03 -20.89
CA TYR A 28 -16.78 19.36 -21.07
C TYR A 28 -17.09 18.45 -19.88
N SER A 29 -18.35 18.06 -19.75
CA SER A 29 -18.79 16.94 -18.91
C SER A 29 -19.15 15.73 -19.75
N PHE A 30 -19.16 14.55 -19.14
CA PHE A 30 -19.50 13.30 -19.79
C PHE A 30 -20.33 12.41 -18.85
N ASP A 31 -21.39 11.80 -19.38
CA ASP A 31 -22.23 10.83 -18.69
C ASP A 31 -22.69 9.73 -19.65
N GLU A 32 -23.65 8.89 -19.25
CA GLU A 32 -24.21 7.82 -20.08
C GLU A 32 -24.83 8.32 -21.40
N MET A 33 -25.27 9.59 -21.44
CA MET A 33 -25.85 10.22 -22.62
C MET A 33 -24.80 10.82 -23.57
N GLY A 34 -23.54 10.86 -23.14
CA GLY A 34 -22.40 11.34 -23.91
C GLY A 34 -21.79 12.65 -23.41
N LYS A 35 -21.25 13.44 -24.34
CA LYS A 35 -20.52 14.67 -24.08
C LYS A 35 -21.45 15.87 -23.96
N HIS A 36 -21.29 16.68 -22.91
CA HIS A 36 -22.04 17.91 -22.66
C HIS A 36 -21.10 19.11 -22.48
N THR A 37 -21.52 20.27 -22.95
CA THR A 37 -20.81 21.54 -22.73
C THR A 37 -21.04 22.10 -21.33
N GLU A 38 -22.18 21.77 -20.73
CA GLU A 38 -22.57 22.25 -19.39
C GLU A 38 -22.14 21.27 -18.30
N ASP A 39 -22.17 21.75 -17.04
CA ASP A 39 -21.91 20.95 -15.87
C ASP A 39 -23.05 19.96 -15.62
N ASN A 40 -22.72 18.69 -15.51
CA ASN A 40 -23.69 17.65 -15.16
C ASN A 40 -23.73 17.35 -13.65
N GLY A 41 -23.04 18.15 -12.83
CA GLY A 41 -22.99 17.99 -11.38
C GLY A 41 -22.13 16.82 -10.89
N SER A 42 -21.31 16.21 -11.76
CA SER A 42 -20.39 15.14 -11.34
C SER A 42 -19.20 15.70 -10.56
N ASP A 43 -18.88 15.08 -9.42
CA ASP A 43 -17.68 15.39 -8.64
C ASP A 43 -16.43 14.70 -9.20
N ASN A 44 -16.56 13.78 -10.18
CA ASN A 44 -15.44 13.12 -10.81
C ASN A 44 -14.79 14.01 -11.87
N MET A 45 -13.44 14.00 -11.92
CA MET A 45 -12.67 14.82 -12.86
C MET A 45 -11.61 13.99 -13.60
N ILE A 46 -11.45 14.27 -14.88
CA ILE A 46 -10.28 13.87 -15.67
C ILE A 46 -9.52 15.13 -16.01
N ILE A 47 -8.29 15.25 -15.52
CA ILE A 47 -7.44 16.41 -15.73
C ILE A 47 -6.41 16.09 -16.80
N HIS A 48 -6.38 16.86 -17.86
CA HIS A 48 -5.43 16.72 -18.97
C HIS A 48 -4.41 17.85 -18.93
N GLY A 49 -3.12 17.52 -18.89
CA GLY A 49 -2.02 18.48 -18.84
C GLY A 49 -0.77 17.89 -18.18
N ASP A 50 0.22 18.75 -17.89
CA ASP A 50 1.37 18.33 -17.08
C ASP A 50 0.92 17.98 -15.66
N ASN A 51 1.27 16.78 -15.21
CA ASN A 51 0.80 16.27 -13.92
C ASN A 51 1.40 17.02 -12.72
N LEU A 52 2.60 17.60 -12.81
CA LEU A 52 3.19 18.39 -11.74
C LEU A 52 2.42 19.72 -11.55
N GLU A 53 2.07 20.41 -12.66
CA GLU A 53 1.21 21.60 -12.64
C GLU A 53 -0.22 21.26 -12.17
N ALA A 54 -0.78 20.12 -12.63
CA ALA A 54 -2.11 19.67 -12.24
C ALA A 54 -2.18 19.36 -10.72
N LEU A 55 -1.20 18.67 -10.16
CA LEU A 55 -1.10 18.41 -8.73
C LEU A 55 -1.04 19.73 -7.92
N LYS A 56 -0.26 20.71 -8.41
CA LYS A 56 -0.19 22.03 -7.77
C LYS A 56 -1.52 22.76 -7.82
N ALA A 57 -2.23 22.70 -8.96
CA ALA A 57 -3.53 23.32 -9.16
C ALA A 57 -4.63 22.71 -8.27
N LEU A 58 -4.51 21.47 -7.84
CA LEU A 58 -5.44 20.79 -6.93
C LEU A 58 -5.29 21.22 -5.47
N LEU A 59 -4.12 21.71 -5.03
CA LEU A 59 -3.87 22.03 -3.62
C LEU A 59 -4.92 22.97 -3.00
N PRO A 60 -5.33 24.09 -3.65
CA PRO A 60 -6.26 25.01 -3.00
C PRO A 60 -7.58 24.39 -2.55
N GLN A 61 -8.01 23.29 -3.22
CA GLN A 61 -9.28 22.62 -2.93
C GLN A 61 -9.11 21.31 -2.18
N TYR A 62 -7.99 20.60 -2.38
CA TYR A 62 -7.83 19.22 -1.94
C TYR A 62 -6.66 18.97 -0.99
N GLU A 63 -5.90 20.01 -0.58
CA GLU A 63 -4.82 19.82 0.41
C GLU A 63 -5.36 19.18 1.69
N GLY A 64 -4.76 18.06 2.13
CA GLY A 64 -5.15 17.32 3.31
C GLY A 64 -6.52 16.64 3.24
N ARG A 65 -7.10 16.44 2.03
CA ARG A 65 -8.46 15.91 1.88
C ARG A 65 -8.56 14.60 1.12
N VAL A 66 -7.52 14.19 0.41
CA VAL A 66 -7.54 12.98 -0.42
C VAL A 66 -7.30 11.75 0.45
N LYS A 67 -8.26 10.85 0.51
CA LYS A 67 -8.20 9.63 1.35
C LYS A 67 -7.37 8.50 0.75
N CYS A 68 -7.38 8.39 -0.58
CA CYS A 68 -6.68 7.34 -1.29
C CYS A 68 -6.05 7.91 -2.56
N ILE A 69 -4.76 7.68 -2.72
CA ILE A 69 -4.02 8.02 -3.93
C ILE A 69 -3.45 6.72 -4.50
N TYR A 70 -3.65 6.50 -5.80
CA TYR A 70 -2.95 5.44 -6.53
C TYR A 70 -2.18 6.08 -7.68
N ILE A 71 -0.90 5.71 -7.80
CA ILE A 71 -0.08 6.13 -8.93
C ILE A 71 0.66 4.93 -9.53
N ASP A 72 0.84 5.02 -10.83
CA ASP A 72 1.59 4.06 -11.64
C ASP A 72 2.65 4.84 -12.43
N PRO A 73 3.81 5.16 -11.81
CA PRO A 73 4.86 5.93 -12.46
C PRO A 73 5.61 5.09 -13.49
N PRO A 74 6.41 5.71 -14.38
CA PRO A 74 7.32 4.97 -15.25
C PRO A 74 8.25 4.06 -14.45
N TYR A 75 8.37 2.79 -14.84
CA TYR A 75 9.20 1.80 -14.14
C TYR A 75 10.70 1.91 -14.46
N ASN A 76 11.05 2.74 -15.45
CA ASN A 76 12.44 3.01 -15.83
C ASN A 76 13.24 1.75 -16.24
N THR A 77 12.56 0.83 -16.96
CA THR A 77 13.13 -0.48 -17.33
C THR A 77 14.30 -0.42 -18.31
N GLY A 78 14.54 0.72 -18.93
CA GLY A 78 15.59 0.93 -19.93
C GLY A 78 15.23 0.40 -21.34
N ASN A 79 14.02 -0.11 -21.54
CA ASN A 79 13.55 -0.57 -22.85
C ASN A 79 12.96 0.59 -23.67
N GLU A 80 13.75 1.17 -24.56
CA GLU A 80 13.37 2.36 -25.35
C GLU A 80 12.33 2.10 -26.47
N LYS A 81 11.82 0.86 -26.63
CA LYS A 81 11.05 0.44 -27.83
C LYS A 81 9.53 0.27 -27.60
N TRP A 82 8.99 0.58 -26.44
CA TRP A 82 7.56 0.42 -26.15
C TRP A 82 6.78 1.72 -26.31
N CYS A 83 5.52 1.62 -26.78
CA CYS A 83 4.60 2.73 -27.01
C CYS A 83 4.24 3.56 -25.76
N TYR A 84 4.47 3.02 -24.57
CA TYR A 84 4.47 3.77 -23.32
C TYR A 84 5.90 4.21 -23.07
N ASN A 85 6.12 5.52 -23.01
CA ASN A 85 7.41 6.12 -22.73
C ASN A 85 7.76 5.88 -21.26
N ASP A 86 8.18 4.63 -20.98
CA ASP A 86 8.59 4.15 -19.66
C ASP A 86 9.93 4.79 -19.24
N ASN A 87 10.51 5.56 -20.12
CA ASN A 87 11.77 6.25 -19.95
C ASN A 87 11.56 7.73 -19.67
N VAL A 88 12.35 8.25 -18.75
CA VAL A 88 12.51 9.69 -18.45
C VAL A 88 13.08 10.46 -19.64
N ASN A 89 13.10 9.90 -20.84
CA ASN A 89 13.56 10.47 -22.09
C ASN A 89 12.47 11.17 -22.91
N ASP A 90 11.29 11.38 -22.35
CA ASP A 90 10.28 12.24 -22.94
C ASP A 90 10.84 13.64 -23.19
N PRO A 91 10.67 14.25 -24.39
CA PRO A 91 11.21 15.56 -24.70
C PRO A 91 10.78 16.67 -23.72
N HIS A 92 9.57 16.57 -23.15
CA HIS A 92 9.09 17.52 -22.16
C HIS A 92 9.82 17.36 -20.83
N ILE A 93 10.09 16.13 -20.40
CA ILE A 93 10.85 15.83 -19.18
C ILE A 93 12.31 16.22 -19.38
N GLN A 94 12.91 15.95 -20.55
CA GLN A 94 14.28 16.39 -20.86
C GLN A 94 14.41 17.92 -20.85
N LYS A 95 13.45 18.63 -21.46
CA LYS A 95 13.41 20.09 -21.42
C LYS A 95 13.31 20.60 -19.99
N TRP A 96 12.38 20.04 -19.21
CA TRP A 96 12.17 20.38 -17.80
C TRP A 96 13.43 20.10 -16.96
N LEU A 97 14.09 18.94 -17.13
CA LEU A 97 15.35 18.63 -16.46
C LEU A 97 16.46 19.63 -16.83
N GLY A 98 16.57 20.00 -18.09
CA GLY A 98 17.52 21.02 -18.55
C GLY A 98 17.25 22.40 -17.94
N GLU A 99 15.99 22.78 -17.77
CA GLU A 99 15.58 24.05 -17.14
C GLU A 99 15.80 24.03 -15.61
N VAL A 100 15.46 22.94 -14.92
CA VAL A 100 15.48 22.83 -13.46
C VAL A 100 16.83 22.40 -12.91
N VAL A 101 17.46 21.39 -13.52
CA VAL A 101 18.76 20.83 -13.08
C VAL A 101 19.93 21.54 -13.73
N GLY A 102 19.73 22.09 -14.94
CA GLY A 102 20.74 22.85 -15.67
C GLY A 102 21.91 21.96 -16.18
N LYS A 103 23.14 22.48 -16.14
CA LYS A 103 24.32 21.77 -16.67
C LYS A 103 24.62 20.43 -16.00
N GLU A 104 24.21 20.23 -14.75
CA GLU A 104 24.32 18.94 -14.05
C GLU A 104 23.47 17.87 -14.70
N GLY A 105 22.47 18.26 -15.52
CA GLY A 105 21.59 17.36 -16.23
C GLY A 105 22.26 16.52 -17.33
N GLU A 106 23.46 16.91 -17.80
CA GLU A 106 24.20 16.17 -18.83
C GLU A 106 24.81 14.87 -18.27
N ASP A 107 25.18 14.86 -16.98
CA ASP A 107 25.81 13.73 -16.30
C ASP A 107 24.84 12.81 -15.56
N LEU A 108 23.53 13.09 -15.64
CA LEU A 108 22.50 12.31 -14.94
C LEU A 108 22.39 10.89 -15.50
N THR A 109 22.48 9.91 -14.62
CA THR A 109 22.05 8.54 -14.93
C THR A 109 20.54 8.46 -15.12
N ARG A 110 20.03 7.37 -15.66
CA ARG A 110 18.57 7.16 -15.80
C ARG A 110 17.86 7.20 -14.45
N HIS A 111 18.50 6.69 -13.39
CA HIS A 111 17.95 6.67 -12.02
C HIS A 111 17.91 8.08 -11.41
N ASP A 112 18.95 8.90 -11.63
CA ASP A 112 18.95 10.30 -11.16
C ASP A 112 17.83 11.11 -11.82
N LYS A 113 17.62 10.93 -13.14
CA LYS A 113 16.53 11.58 -13.90
C LYS A 113 15.16 11.18 -13.33
N TRP A 114 14.97 9.89 -13.05
CA TRP A 114 13.74 9.36 -12.49
C TRP A 114 13.48 9.94 -11.09
N LEU A 115 14.49 9.98 -10.23
CA LEU A 115 14.41 10.56 -8.89
C LEU A 115 14.07 12.06 -8.94
N CYS A 116 14.72 12.81 -9.82
CA CYS A 116 14.42 14.23 -10.04
C CYS A 116 12.97 14.45 -10.48
N MET A 117 12.44 13.61 -11.35
CA MET A 117 11.06 13.66 -11.81
C MET A 117 10.07 13.33 -10.70
N MET A 118 10.32 12.28 -9.92
CA MET A 118 9.38 11.76 -8.94
C MET A 118 9.32 12.59 -7.66
N TYR A 119 10.43 13.09 -7.17
CA TYR A 119 10.51 13.74 -5.87
C TYR A 119 9.51 14.91 -5.70
N PRO A 120 9.46 15.93 -6.60
CA PRO A 120 8.51 17.04 -6.44
C PRO A 120 7.04 16.60 -6.57
N ARG A 121 6.76 15.54 -7.35
CA ARG A 121 5.42 14.96 -7.47
C ARG A 121 4.98 14.29 -6.18
N LEU A 122 5.83 13.48 -5.58
CA LEU A 122 5.57 12.83 -4.30
C LEU A 122 5.37 13.85 -3.17
N MET A 123 6.11 14.97 -3.18
CA MET A 123 5.90 16.06 -2.23
C MET A 123 4.51 16.69 -2.35
N LEU A 124 4.00 16.90 -3.57
CA LEU A 124 2.64 17.41 -3.78
C LEU A 124 1.57 16.38 -3.42
N LEU A 125 1.78 15.11 -3.77
CA LEU A 125 0.89 14.02 -3.40
C LEU A 125 0.78 13.88 -1.87
N GLN A 126 1.90 13.99 -1.16
CA GLN A 126 1.94 13.97 0.31
C GLN A 126 1.11 15.11 0.90
N LYS A 127 1.13 16.31 0.30
CA LYS A 127 0.31 17.45 0.74
C LYS A 127 -1.19 17.23 0.51
N LEU A 128 -1.56 16.64 -0.62
CA LEU A 128 -2.96 16.32 -0.94
C LEU A 128 -3.55 15.28 0.02
N LEU A 129 -2.72 14.37 0.53
CA LEU A 129 -3.16 13.23 1.34
C LEU A 129 -3.73 13.69 2.69
N ALA A 130 -4.93 13.21 3.02
CA ALA A 130 -5.58 13.42 4.32
C ALA A 130 -4.81 12.70 5.44
N ASP A 131 -4.97 13.12 6.68
CA ASP A 131 -4.27 12.55 7.83
C ASP A 131 -4.53 11.05 8.01
N ASP A 132 -5.74 10.60 7.67
CA ASP A 132 -6.16 9.20 7.67
C ASP A 132 -6.10 8.56 6.26
N GLY A 133 -5.39 9.18 5.31
CA GLY A 133 -5.23 8.74 3.95
C GLY A 133 -3.98 7.87 3.72
N ALA A 134 -4.00 7.13 2.61
CA ALA A 134 -2.88 6.31 2.16
C ALA A 134 -2.62 6.46 0.66
N ILE A 135 -1.35 6.31 0.27
CA ILE A 135 -0.88 6.29 -1.12
C ILE A 135 -0.37 4.90 -1.47
N PHE A 136 -0.75 4.43 -2.66
CA PHE A 136 -0.36 3.16 -3.26
C PHE A 136 0.41 3.46 -4.53
N ILE A 137 1.62 2.91 -4.66
CA ILE A 137 2.54 3.23 -5.75
C ILE A 137 3.01 1.94 -6.39
N SER A 138 2.58 1.67 -7.63
CA SER A 138 3.06 0.53 -8.41
C SER A 138 4.47 0.76 -8.89
N ILE A 139 5.30 -0.25 -8.84
CA ILE A 139 6.70 -0.21 -9.29
C ILE A 139 7.24 -1.63 -9.53
N ASP A 140 8.26 -1.76 -10.36
CA ASP A 140 9.04 -2.99 -10.47
C ASP A 140 10.39 -2.90 -9.74
N ASP A 141 11.19 -3.95 -9.84
CA ASP A 141 12.49 -4.06 -9.17
C ASP A 141 13.50 -2.98 -9.60
N ASN A 142 13.33 -2.34 -10.78
CA ASN A 142 14.29 -1.36 -11.28
C ASN A 142 14.39 -0.12 -10.38
N GLU A 143 13.26 0.37 -9.87
CA GLU A 143 13.21 1.58 -9.04
C GLU A 143 12.64 1.34 -7.64
N LEU A 144 12.32 0.11 -7.25
CA LEU A 144 11.72 -0.23 -5.96
C LEU A 144 12.48 0.38 -4.77
N TYR A 145 13.80 0.19 -4.74
CA TYR A 145 14.63 0.64 -3.61
C TYR A 145 14.82 2.16 -3.61
N ASN A 146 14.94 2.77 -4.78
CA ASN A 146 15.01 4.22 -4.93
C ASN A 146 13.71 4.88 -4.50
N LEU A 147 12.58 4.36 -4.96
CA LEU A 147 11.25 4.82 -4.55
C LEU A 147 11.04 4.67 -3.05
N LYS A 148 11.37 3.52 -2.48
CA LYS A 148 11.28 3.27 -1.04
C LYS A 148 12.06 4.31 -0.24
N SER A 149 13.30 4.61 -0.68
CA SER A 149 14.18 5.55 0.01
C SER A 149 13.65 6.99 0.00
N ILE A 150 13.17 7.47 -1.16
CA ILE A 150 12.58 8.83 -1.24
C ILE A 150 11.22 8.91 -0.54
N CYS A 151 10.42 7.84 -0.54
CA CYS A 151 9.18 7.80 0.22
C CYS A 151 9.44 7.80 1.73
N ASP A 152 10.46 7.10 2.22
CA ASP A 152 10.88 7.17 3.63
C ASP A 152 11.29 8.59 4.03
N GLU A 153 11.93 9.34 3.13
CA GLU A 153 12.32 10.73 3.36
C GLU A 153 11.10 11.67 3.39
N ILE A 154 10.15 11.50 2.47
CA ILE A 154 8.99 12.39 2.28
C ILE A 154 7.86 12.10 3.26
N PHE A 155 7.47 10.84 3.42
CA PHE A 155 6.35 10.41 4.27
C PHE A 155 6.80 10.04 5.69
N GLY A 156 8.09 9.72 5.86
CA GLY A 156 8.65 9.13 7.08
C GLY A 156 8.62 7.60 7.05
N ALA A 157 9.71 6.97 7.52
CA ALA A 157 9.82 5.50 7.57
C ALA A 157 8.76 4.84 8.47
N SER A 158 8.28 5.54 9.50
CA SER A 158 7.20 5.06 10.39
C SER A 158 5.82 5.06 9.71
N SER A 159 5.67 5.77 8.60
CA SER A 159 4.46 5.82 7.76
C SER A 159 4.43 4.72 6.68
N PHE A 160 5.50 3.93 6.56
CA PHE A 160 5.50 2.76 5.69
C PHE A 160 4.52 1.72 6.21
N VAL A 161 3.56 1.33 5.37
CA VAL A 161 2.51 0.35 5.72
C VAL A 161 2.90 -1.03 5.23
N SER A 162 3.17 -1.17 3.92
CA SER A 162 3.44 -2.49 3.32
C SER A 162 4.11 -2.37 1.95
N ASN A 163 4.75 -3.45 1.53
CA ASN A 163 5.09 -3.74 0.15
C ASN A 163 4.26 -4.96 -0.29
N ILE A 164 3.28 -4.73 -1.17
CA ILE A 164 2.40 -5.77 -1.69
C ILE A 164 3.04 -6.35 -2.95
N SER A 165 3.25 -7.65 -2.99
CA SER A 165 3.68 -8.37 -4.19
C SER A 165 2.48 -8.66 -5.08
N TRP A 166 2.47 -8.08 -6.28
CA TRP A 166 1.42 -8.27 -7.27
C TRP A 166 1.86 -9.23 -8.36
N GLN A 167 1.16 -10.34 -8.53
CA GLN A 167 1.47 -11.30 -9.59
C GLN A 167 1.04 -10.73 -10.95
N ARG A 168 2.03 -10.40 -11.79
CA ARG A 168 1.83 -9.80 -13.11
C ARG A 168 1.44 -10.82 -14.18
N THR A 169 2.04 -12.00 -14.12
CA THR A 169 1.90 -13.05 -15.14
C THR A 169 1.57 -14.38 -14.48
N TYR A 170 0.62 -15.12 -15.09
CA TYR A 170 0.22 -16.46 -14.62
C TYR A 170 0.91 -17.59 -15.40
N SER A 171 1.70 -17.26 -16.42
CA SER A 171 2.43 -18.25 -17.23
C SER A 171 3.86 -17.78 -17.48
N THR A 172 4.81 -18.66 -17.19
CA THR A 172 6.22 -18.46 -17.52
C THR A 172 6.42 -18.41 -19.03
N ARG A 173 7.18 -17.45 -19.53
CA ARG A 173 7.57 -17.39 -20.93
C ARG A 173 8.63 -18.46 -21.20
N ASN A 174 8.46 -19.24 -22.26
CA ASN A 174 9.37 -20.33 -22.65
C ASN A 174 10.78 -19.85 -23.06
N ASP A 175 10.96 -18.54 -23.29
CA ASP A 175 12.23 -17.92 -23.69
C ASP A 175 13.00 -17.29 -22.51
N SER A 176 12.48 -17.43 -21.30
CA SER A 176 13.14 -16.87 -20.11
C SER A 176 14.37 -17.68 -19.74
N LYS A 177 15.49 -16.99 -19.57
CA LYS A 177 16.74 -17.58 -19.09
C LYS A 177 16.94 -17.24 -17.61
N GLY A 178 17.11 -18.26 -16.76
CA GLY A 178 17.39 -18.08 -15.33
C GLY A 178 16.13 -17.98 -14.47
N ILE A 179 16.21 -17.22 -13.39
CA ILE A 179 15.09 -16.99 -12.47
C ILE A 179 14.14 -15.97 -13.08
N VAL A 180 12.89 -16.34 -13.25
CA VAL A 180 11.86 -15.47 -13.83
C VAL A 180 11.23 -14.62 -12.71
N ASN A 181 11.16 -13.32 -12.94
CA ASN A 181 10.39 -12.41 -12.09
C ASN A 181 8.97 -12.26 -12.66
N GLU A 182 7.98 -12.75 -11.93
CA GLU A 182 6.56 -12.68 -12.29
C GLU A 182 5.79 -11.69 -11.41
N VAL A 183 6.51 -10.92 -10.59
CA VAL A 183 5.94 -10.07 -9.56
C VAL A 183 6.28 -8.60 -9.82
N GLU A 184 5.34 -7.72 -9.58
CA GLU A 184 5.51 -6.29 -9.40
C GLU A 184 5.22 -5.92 -7.94
N HIS A 185 5.54 -4.70 -7.57
CA HIS A 185 5.41 -4.22 -6.21
C HIS A 185 4.40 -3.06 -6.13
N ILE A 186 3.64 -3.02 -5.05
CA ILE A 186 2.85 -1.84 -4.71
C ILE A 186 3.31 -1.39 -3.33
N LEU A 187 4.06 -0.29 -3.30
CA LEU A 187 4.46 0.35 -2.05
C LEU A 187 3.28 1.13 -1.47
N VAL A 188 3.01 0.92 -0.18
CA VAL A 188 1.93 1.60 0.53
C VAL A 188 2.51 2.45 1.64
N TYR A 189 2.19 3.74 1.61
CA TYR A 189 2.51 4.71 2.66
C TYR A 189 1.24 5.40 3.14
N SER A 190 1.20 5.72 4.42
CA SER A 190 0.13 6.54 5.00
C SER A 190 0.61 7.95 5.28
N LYS A 191 -0.32 8.89 5.49
CA LYS A 191 0.01 10.25 5.94
C LYS A 191 0.54 10.24 7.37
N GLN A 192 -0.10 9.46 8.24
CA GLN A 192 0.26 9.33 9.66
C GLN A 192 0.63 7.88 10.00
N PRO A 193 1.58 7.64 10.91
CA PRO A 193 1.89 6.30 11.39
C PRO A 193 0.68 5.58 12.00
N GLY A 194 0.63 4.26 11.86
CA GLY A 194 -0.43 3.43 12.45
C GLY A 194 -1.72 3.37 11.66
N TRP A 195 -1.73 3.83 10.43
CA TRP A 195 -2.87 3.72 9.53
C TRP A 195 -3.26 2.25 9.29
N ASN A 196 -4.58 2.02 9.24
CA ASN A 196 -5.15 0.72 8.92
C ASN A 196 -6.28 0.90 7.90
N PRO A 197 -6.40 -0.01 6.91
CA PRO A 197 -7.51 0.02 5.97
C PRO A 197 -8.83 -0.30 6.68
N ASN A 198 -9.94 0.22 6.16
CA ASN A 198 -11.26 -0.17 6.60
C ASN A 198 -11.49 -1.65 6.28
N LYS A 199 -12.06 -2.38 7.23
CA LYS A 199 -12.46 -3.76 7.00
C LYS A 199 -13.65 -3.80 6.03
N LEU A 200 -13.63 -4.74 5.12
CA LEU A 200 -14.81 -5.01 4.30
C LEU A 200 -15.97 -5.49 5.19
N PRO A 201 -17.23 -5.18 4.82
CA PRO A 201 -18.38 -5.71 5.53
C PRO A 201 -18.37 -7.25 5.44
N ARG A 202 -18.77 -7.89 6.52
CA ARG A 202 -18.88 -9.35 6.54
C ARG A 202 -20.03 -9.79 5.61
N THR A 203 -19.82 -10.89 4.90
CA THR A 203 -20.87 -11.51 4.09
C THR A 203 -21.65 -12.53 4.92
N ALA A 204 -22.87 -12.84 4.49
CA ALA A 204 -23.69 -13.89 5.12
C ALA A 204 -22.97 -15.25 5.12
N GLU A 205 -22.14 -15.54 4.11
CA GLU A 205 -21.34 -16.76 4.04
C GLU A 205 -20.25 -16.79 5.12
N MET A 206 -19.57 -15.65 5.39
CA MET A 206 -18.61 -15.53 6.47
C MET A 206 -19.27 -15.70 7.84
N ASP A 207 -20.52 -15.30 7.97
CA ASP A 207 -21.27 -15.41 9.23
C ASP A 207 -21.93 -16.78 9.42
N ALA A 208 -22.13 -17.56 8.36
CA ALA A 208 -22.75 -18.88 8.40
C ALA A 208 -22.00 -19.93 9.24
N ILE A 209 -20.68 -19.71 9.46
CA ILE A 209 -19.86 -20.57 10.33
C ILE A 209 -20.17 -20.36 11.82
N TYR A 210 -20.70 -19.17 12.19
CA TYR A 210 -21.06 -18.85 13.56
C TYR A 210 -22.47 -19.35 13.85
N LYS A 211 -22.59 -20.23 14.83
CA LYS A 211 -23.85 -20.85 15.25
C LYS A 211 -24.09 -20.55 16.72
N ASN A 212 -25.31 -20.69 17.15
CA ASN A 212 -25.69 -20.54 18.56
C ASN A 212 -26.46 -21.78 19.05
N PRO A 213 -25.80 -22.97 19.14
CA PRO A 213 -26.45 -24.23 19.49
C PRO A 213 -26.89 -24.30 20.95
N ASP A 214 -26.30 -23.48 21.81
CA ASP A 214 -26.51 -23.43 23.26
C ASP A 214 -27.32 -22.21 23.73
N ASN A 215 -27.85 -21.40 22.78
CA ASN A 215 -28.54 -20.14 23.05
C ASN A 215 -27.76 -19.10 23.89
N ASP A 216 -26.43 -19.10 23.71
CA ASP A 216 -25.60 -18.08 24.33
C ASP A 216 -25.90 -16.66 23.75
N SER A 217 -25.45 -15.63 24.43
CA SER A 217 -25.71 -14.24 24.06
C SER A 217 -25.11 -13.85 22.68
N ARG A 218 -24.15 -14.61 22.18
CA ARG A 218 -23.47 -14.38 20.89
C ARG A 218 -23.29 -15.69 20.12
N PRO A 219 -23.50 -15.68 18.79
CA PRO A 219 -23.10 -16.79 17.95
C PRO A 219 -21.59 -17.02 18.02
N TRP A 220 -21.16 -18.28 18.03
CA TRP A 220 -19.78 -18.68 18.08
C TRP A 220 -19.46 -19.76 17.03
N ALA A 221 -18.18 -19.91 16.73
CA ALA A 221 -17.66 -20.98 15.90
C ALA A 221 -16.54 -21.70 16.65
N SER A 222 -16.48 -23.02 16.54
CA SER A 222 -15.37 -23.79 17.12
C SER A 222 -14.07 -23.46 16.39
N ASP A 223 -13.02 -23.24 17.16
CA ASP A 223 -11.67 -23.05 16.63
C ASP A 223 -10.76 -24.19 17.07
N ASN A 224 -9.63 -24.35 16.37
CA ASN A 224 -8.66 -25.39 16.66
C ASN A 224 -7.71 -24.93 17.78
N PRO A 225 -7.77 -25.56 18.97
CA PRO A 225 -6.92 -25.17 20.09
C PRO A 225 -5.48 -25.66 19.98
N TYR A 226 -5.06 -26.24 18.84
CA TYR A 226 -3.75 -26.83 18.66
C TYR A 226 -2.82 -25.96 17.83
N ALA A 227 -1.57 -25.76 18.31
CA ALA A 227 -0.47 -25.15 17.58
C ALA A 227 0.60 -26.20 17.22
N PRO A 228 1.36 -26.01 16.13
CA PRO A 228 2.54 -26.83 15.85
C PRO A 228 3.68 -26.50 16.83
N GLY A 229 4.66 -27.43 16.97
CA GLY A 229 5.90 -27.14 17.72
C GLY A 229 5.92 -27.65 19.16
N ALA A 230 5.28 -28.79 19.46
CA ALA A 230 5.31 -29.42 20.77
C ALA A 230 6.73 -29.56 21.36
N ALA A 231 7.72 -29.86 20.50
CA ALA A 231 9.12 -30.03 20.93
C ALA A 231 9.74 -28.72 21.47
N MET A 232 9.34 -27.58 20.91
CA MET A 232 9.81 -26.25 21.33
C MET A 232 8.97 -25.64 22.48
N HIS A 233 7.74 -26.11 22.63
CA HIS A 233 6.76 -25.57 23.59
C HIS A 233 6.25 -26.65 24.55
N GLN A 234 7.15 -27.40 25.18
CA GLN A 234 6.81 -28.52 26.07
C GLN A 234 5.88 -28.13 27.23
N GLY A 235 6.00 -26.93 27.74
CA GLY A 235 5.11 -26.39 28.78
C GLY A 235 3.65 -26.18 28.33
N MET A 236 3.39 -26.28 27.03
CA MET A 236 2.03 -26.24 26.46
C MET A 236 1.48 -27.62 26.10
N VAL A 237 2.21 -28.70 26.45
CA VAL A 237 1.74 -30.08 26.30
C VAL A 237 1.33 -30.59 27.67
N TYR A 238 0.06 -30.39 28.02
CA TYR A 238 -0.50 -30.79 29.31
C TYR A 238 -1.91 -31.42 29.13
N ALA A 239 -2.38 -32.11 30.17
CA ALA A 239 -3.72 -32.70 30.16
C ALA A 239 -4.78 -31.65 30.47
N ILE A 240 -5.84 -31.64 29.67
CA ILE A 240 -7.09 -30.91 29.97
C ILE A 240 -8.14 -31.96 30.33
N GLN A 241 -8.80 -31.81 31.48
CA GLN A 241 -9.87 -32.70 31.87
C GLN A 241 -11.16 -32.31 31.15
N HIS A 242 -11.77 -33.25 30.45
CA HIS A 242 -13.07 -33.06 29.81
C HIS A 242 -14.14 -32.82 30.87
N PRO A 243 -14.98 -31.79 30.73
CA PRO A 243 -15.86 -31.35 31.83
C PRO A 243 -17.03 -32.35 32.11
N PHE A 244 -17.43 -33.14 31.14
CA PHE A 244 -18.61 -34.02 31.28
C PHE A 244 -18.24 -35.46 31.67
N ASP A 245 -17.17 -36.03 31.13
CA ASP A 245 -16.83 -37.43 31.31
C ASP A 245 -15.52 -37.65 32.10
N GLY A 246 -14.81 -36.57 32.43
CA GLY A 246 -13.61 -36.60 33.24
C GLY A 246 -12.36 -37.13 32.53
N ARG A 247 -12.42 -37.55 31.28
CA ARG A 247 -11.26 -38.05 30.51
C ARG A 247 -10.19 -36.98 30.31
N LEU A 248 -8.96 -37.39 30.27
CA LEU A 248 -7.84 -36.49 30.01
C LEU A 248 -7.60 -36.34 28.51
N LEU A 249 -7.64 -35.11 28.04
CA LEU A 249 -7.36 -34.73 26.66
C LEU A 249 -5.96 -34.18 26.55
N TYR A 250 -5.20 -34.66 25.59
CA TYR A 250 -3.86 -34.19 25.24
C TYR A 250 -3.85 -33.64 23.80
N PRO A 251 -2.96 -32.70 23.47
CA PRO A 251 -2.77 -32.31 22.09
C PRO A 251 -2.28 -33.49 21.25
N SER A 252 -2.66 -33.53 19.98
CA SER A 252 -2.22 -34.58 19.05
C SER A 252 -0.68 -34.56 18.86
N ASN A 253 -0.12 -35.70 18.44
CA ASN A 253 1.34 -35.85 18.27
C ASN A 253 1.97 -34.71 17.48
N GLY A 254 3.06 -34.13 18.03
CA GLY A 254 3.79 -33.02 17.43
C GLY A 254 3.13 -31.65 17.62
N ARG A 255 1.96 -31.57 18.27
CA ARG A 255 1.22 -30.34 18.55
C ARG A 255 1.20 -30.01 20.04
N CYS A 256 0.99 -28.75 20.36
CA CYS A 256 0.77 -28.24 21.72
C CYS A 256 -0.53 -27.44 21.78
N TRP A 257 -1.02 -27.15 22.97
CA TRP A 257 -2.14 -26.23 23.13
C TRP A 257 -1.70 -24.80 22.73
N THR A 258 -2.64 -24.01 22.26
CA THR A 258 -2.42 -22.55 21.97
C THR A 258 -2.35 -21.73 23.26
N PHE A 259 -2.74 -22.30 24.39
CA PHE A 259 -2.80 -21.66 25.68
C PHE A 259 -1.82 -22.28 26.69
N SER A 260 -1.20 -21.47 27.53
CA SER A 260 -0.47 -21.97 28.70
C SER A 260 -1.45 -22.56 29.73
N PRO A 261 -1.00 -23.44 30.66
CA PRO A 261 -1.86 -23.94 31.74
C PRO A 261 -2.51 -22.82 32.54
N VAL A 262 -1.76 -21.74 32.81
CA VAL A 262 -2.26 -20.57 33.53
C VAL A 262 -3.34 -19.84 32.75
N SER A 263 -3.10 -19.58 31.44
CA SER A 263 -4.09 -18.94 30.57
C SER A 263 -5.37 -19.78 30.46
N TYR A 264 -5.23 -21.11 30.36
CA TYR A 264 -6.39 -22.01 30.33
C TYR A 264 -7.20 -21.96 31.63
N THR A 265 -6.54 -21.91 32.78
CA THR A 265 -7.22 -21.80 34.08
C THR A 265 -8.01 -20.50 34.18
N HIS A 266 -7.43 -19.38 33.68
CA HIS A 266 -8.14 -18.10 33.65
C HIS A 266 -9.35 -18.12 32.72
N LEU A 267 -9.23 -18.69 31.52
CA LEU A 267 -10.36 -18.85 30.60
C LEU A 267 -11.49 -19.67 31.23
N ARG A 268 -11.16 -20.80 31.87
CA ARG A 268 -12.13 -21.65 32.57
C ARG A 268 -12.79 -20.95 33.74
N ALA A 269 -12.07 -20.12 34.48
CA ALA A 269 -12.64 -19.36 35.59
C ALA A 269 -13.65 -18.30 35.12
N HIS A 270 -13.44 -17.71 33.96
CA HIS A 270 -14.41 -16.78 33.36
C HIS A 270 -15.69 -17.47 32.88
N GLU A 271 -15.58 -18.70 32.33
CA GLU A 271 -16.75 -19.48 31.93
C GLU A 271 -17.59 -19.96 33.10
N THR A 272 -16.96 -20.36 34.20
CA THR A 272 -17.67 -20.80 35.42
C THR A 272 -18.30 -19.64 36.20
N GLY A 273 -17.77 -18.41 36.05
CA GLY A 273 -18.34 -17.20 36.68
C GLY A 273 -19.66 -16.73 36.05
N ALA A 274 -20.01 -17.24 34.87
CA ALA A 274 -21.26 -16.90 34.18
C ALA A 274 -22.45 -17.78 34.62
N TYR A 275 -22.23 -18.84 35.44
CA TYR A 275 -23.23 -19.78 35.90
C TYR A 275 -23.42 -19.79 37.43
N LEU A 276 -22.91 -18.79 38.11
CA LEU A 276 -23.19 -18.48 39.50
C LEU A 276 -23.88 -17.11 39.62
#